data_13ea81fe3fdb5d576a365cc8da378307
#
_entry.id   13ea81fe3fdb5d576a365cc8da378307
#
_cell.length_a   1.000
_cell.length_b   1.000
_cell.length_c   1.000
_cell.angle_alpha   90.00
_cell.angle_beta   90.00
_cell.angle_gamma   90.00
#
_symmetry.space_group_name_H-M   'P 1'
#
loop_
_entity.id
_entity.type
_entity.pdbx_description
1 polymer ?
#
loop_
_entity_poly.entity_id
_entity_poly.type
_entity_poly.pdbx_seq_one_letter_code
_entity_poly.pdbx_strand_id
1 'polypeptide(L)'
;MVLKELKDMKEIDRKKEVLWSMADLVDPASENFSENPGYRIDHVETCSQILDTYIDQLILLGKQPSNDQILSPVQTVVESLNELNAECGNGLIETMERENLCDYIEEAAILAGWQSESGEDITEEWREW
;
A
#
# COMPACT_ATOMS: atom_id res chain seq x y z
N MET A 1 -16.61 9.14 10.74
CA MET A 1 -17.29 8.14 9.94
C MET A 1 -16.30 7.39 9.07
N VAL A 2 -16.48 6.12 8.91
CA VAL A 2 -15.57 5.23 8.18
C VAL A 2 -15.26 5.73 6.77
N LEU A 3 -16.27 6.21 6.04
CA LEU A 3 -16.07 6.70 4.68
C LEU A 3 -15.08 7.87 4.62
N LYS A 4 -15.21 8.82 5.53
CA LYS A 4 -14.27 9.95 5.60
C LYS A 4 -12.86 9.48 5.94
N GLU A 5 -12.74 8.57 6.91
CA GLU A 5 -11.44 8.06 7.34
C GLU A 5 -10.75 7.29 6.21
N LEU A 6 -11.50 6.50 5.43
CA LEU A 6 -10.96 5.84 4.26
C LEU A 6 -10.52 6.82 3.19
N LYS A 7 -11.30 7.87 2.93
CA LYS A 7 -10.91 8.92 1.98
C LYS A 7 -9.64 9.63 2.42
N ASP A 8 -9.48 9.85 3.74
CA ASP A 8 -8.28 10.49 4.28
C ASP A 8 -7.02 9.65 4.02
N MET A 9 -7.14 8.33 3.90
CA MET A 9 -6.02 7.45 3.53
C MET A 9 -5.47 7.75 2.13
N LYS A 10 -6.26 8.37 1.26
CA LYS A 10 -5.84 8.76 -0.09
C LYS A 10 -5.16 10.13 -0.11
N GLU A 11 -5.17 10.85 0.99
CA GLU A 11 -4.53 12.17 1.08
C GLU A 11 -3.04 12.04 0.82
N ILE A 12 -2.50 13.07 0.16
CA ILE A 12 -1.10 13.06 -0.24
C ILE A 12 -0.16 12.96 0.96
N ASP A 13 -0.52 13.64 2.05
CA ASP A 13 0.29 13.62 3.28
C ASP A 13 0.31 12.24 3.93
N ARG A 14 -0.83 11.54 3.94
CA ARG A 14 -0.88 10.17 4.48
C ARG A 14 -0.06 9.20 3.63
N LYS A 15 -0.14 9.32 2.31
CA LYS A 15 0.64 8.47 1.42
C LYS A 15 2.14 8.76 1.49
N LYS A 16 2.53 10.00 1.78
CA LYS A 16 3.94 10.33 1.99
C LYS A 16 4.54 9.55 3.16
N GLU A 17 3.76 9.28 4.21
CA GLU A 17 4.23 8.48 5.33
C GLU A 17 4.59 7.05 4.92
N VAL A 18 3.96 6.55 3.86
CA VAL A 18 4.18 5.18 3.36
C VAL A 18 5.25 5.15 2.29
N LEU A 19 5.28 6.15 1.41
CA LEU A 19 6.09 6.13 0.18
C LEU A 19 7.38 6.94 0.28
N TRP A 20 7.63 7.62 1.41
CA TRP A 20 8.74 8.57 1.51
C TRP A 20 10.11 7.93 1.21
N SER A 21 10.34 6.71 1.67
CA SER A 21 11.66 6.09 1.50
C SER A 21 11.95 5.75 0.03
N MET A 22 10.95 5.27 -0.72
CA MET A 22 11.16 5.02 -2.13
C MET A 22 11.18 6.31 -2.96
N ALA A 23 10.39 7.30 -2.58
CA ALA A 23 10.38 8.60 -3.26
C ALA A 23 11.71 9.33 -3.10
N ASP A 24 12.34 9.26 -1.92
CA ASP A 24 13.63 9.90 -1.66
C ASP A 24 14.73 9.38 -2.58
N LEU A 25 14.76 8.09 -2.85
CA LEU A 25 15.81 7.50 -3.69
C LEU A 25 15.75 7.99 -5.15
N VAL A 26 14.60 8.41 -5.63
CA VAL A 26 14.40 8.87 -7.01
C VAL A 26 14.25 10.40 -7.12
N ASP A 27 14.34 11.12 -6.01
CA ASP A 27 14.24 12.58 -5.97
C ASP A 27 15.63 13.22 -6.03
N PRO A 28 16.01 13.91 -7.13
CA PRO A 28 17.33 14.52 -7.25
C PRO A 28 17.63 15.57 -6.17
N ALA A 29 16.59 16.11 -5.52
CA ALA A 29 16.75 17.12 -4.46
C ALA A 29 16.98 16.47 -3.08
N SER A 30 16.81 15.15 -2.95
CA SER A 30 16.97 14.44 -1.69
C SER A 30 18.44 14.09 -1.43
N GLU A 31 18.84 14.13 -0.16
CA GLU A 31 20.14 13.65 0.29
C GLU A 31 20.33 12.16 0.03
N ASN A 32 19.23 11.42 -0.08
CA ASN A 32 19.23 9.98 -0.28
C ASN A 32 19.14 9.58 -1.75
N PHE A 33 19.20 10.55 -2.67
CA PHE A 33 19.08 10.30 -4.11
C PHE A 33 20.10 9.25 -4.58
N SER A 34 19.63 8.28 -5.36
CA SER A 34 20.45 7.28 -6.02
C SER A 34 20.27 7.38 -7.53
N GLU A 35 21.38 7.32 -8.27
CA GLU A 35 21.32 7.34 -9.75
C GLU A 35 20.80 6.01 -10.30
N ASN A 36 20.93 4.91 -9.56
CA ASN A 36 20.55 3.57 -9.99
C ASN A 36 19.82 2.80 -8.88
N PRO A 37 18.65 3.29 -8.43
CA PRO A 37 17.90 2.59 -7.36
C PRO A 37 17.20 1.32 -7.84
N GLY A 38 17.16 1.07 -9.15
CA GLY A 38 16.44 -0.05 -9.74
C GLY A 38 15.00 0.28 -10.11
N TYR A 39 14.53 1.49 -9.83
CA TYR A 39 13.19 1.97 -10.18
C TYR A 39 13.21 3.49 -10.38
N ARG A 40 12.12 4.04 -10.91
CA ARG A 40 11.99 5.46 -11.25
C ARG A 40 10.79 6.06 -10.54
N ILE A 41 10.67 7.39 -10.63
CA ILE A 41 9.52 8.11 -10.07
C ILE A 41 8.18 7.56 -10.59
N ASP A 42 8.14 7.11 -11.85
CA ASP A 42 6.93 6.50 -12.42
C ASP A 42 6.47 5.28 -11.63
N HIS A 43 7.39 4.48 -11.13
CA HIS A 43 7.08 3.32 -10.30
C HIS A 43 6.50 3.74 -8.95
N VAL A 44 7.03 4.81 -8.37
CA VAL A 44 6.51 5.36 -7.10
C VAL A 44 5.08 5.88 -7.31
N GLU A 45 4.83 6.58 -8.41
CA GLU A 45 3.49 7.07 -8.75
C GLU A 45 2.52 5.91 -8.97
N THR A 46 2.95 4.86 -9.65
CA THR A 46 2.13 3.65 -9.84
C THR A 46 1.81 3.02 -8.49
N CYS A 47 2.76 2.94 -7.58
CA CYS A 47 2.51 2.44 -6.22
C CYS A 47 1.43 3.27 -5.52
N SER A 48 1.52 4.59 -5.62
CA SER A 48 0.50 5.50 -5.07
C SER A 48 -0.89 5.21 -5.66
N GLN A 49 -0.99 4.99 -6.97
CA GLN A 49 -2.25 4.68 -7.64
C GLN A 49 -2.82 3.32 -7.21
N ILE A 50 -1.95 2.35 -7.00
CA ILE A 50 -2.35 1.03 -6.50
C ILE A 50 -3.00 1.17 -5.13
N LEU A 51 -2.41 1.98 -4.24
CA LEU A 51 -2.98 2.24 -2.92
C LEU A 51 -4.32 2.96 -3.02
N ASP A 52 -4.44 3.95 -3.91
CA ASP A 52 -5.70 4.67 -4.11
C ASP A 52 -6.81 3.72 -4.60
N THR A 53 -6.50 2.84 -5.54
CA THR A 53 -7.44 1.85 -6.05
C THR A 53 -7.92 0.92 -4.94
N TYR A 54 -7.02 0.50 -4.06
CA TYR A 54 -7.35 -0.30 -2.90
C TYR A 54 -8.38 0.39 -2.00
N ILE A 55 -8.13 1.67 -1.67
CA ILE A 55 -9.04 2.44 -0.84
C ILE A 55 -10.41 2.57 -1.52
N ASP A 56 -10.43 2.86 -2.83
CA ASP A 56 -11.67 2.96 -3.59
C ASP A 56 -12.47 1.65 -3.55
N GLN A 57 -11.79 0.52 -3.66
CA GLN A 57 -12.44 -0.80 -3.56
C GLN A 57 -13.05 -1.03 -2.17
N LEU A 58 -12.34 -0.63 -1.11
CA LEU A 58 -12.88 -0.73 0.25
C LEU A 58 -14.12 0.15 0.43
N ILE A 59 -14.08 1.36 -0.12
CA ILE A 59 -15.23 2.28 -0.06
C ILE A 59 -16.45 1.67 -0.76
N LEU A 60 -16.24 1.00 -1.90
CA LEU A 60 -17.32 0.38 -2.68
C LEU A 60 -18.00 -0.78 -1.92
N LEU A 61 -17.35 -1.37 -0.93
CA LEU A 61 -17.98 -2.43 -0.14
C LEU A 61 -19.15 -1.94 0.69
N GLY A 62 -19.22 -0.63 0.97
CA GLY A 62 -20.30 -0.03 1.72
C GLY A 62 -20.19 -0.25 3.22
N LYS A 63 -21.34 -0.31 3.89
CA LYS A 63 -21.40 -0.43 5.35
C LYS A 63 -21.29 -1.89 5.78
N GLN A 64 -20.49 -2.13 6.82
CA GLN A 64 -20.39 -3.42 7.51
C GLN A 64 -20.08 -4.61 6.57
N PRO A 65 -19.04 -4.50 5.71
CA PRO A 65 -18.66 -5.65 4.91
C PRO A 65 -18.14 -6.79 5.81
N SER A 66 -18.26 -8.02 5.34
CA SER A 66 -17.69 -9.17 6.02
C SER A 66 -16.17 -9.19 5.82
N ASN A 67 -15.48 -9.97 6.66
CA ASN A 67 -14.04 -10.17 6.48
C ASN A 67 -13.72 -10.74 5.09
N ASP A 68 -14.51 -11.69 4.60
CA ASP A 68 -14.29 -12.26 3.26
C ASP A 68 -14.40 -11.20 2.17
N GLN A 69 -15.33 -10.25 2.30
CA GLN A 69 -15.47 -9.16 1.34
C GLN A 69 -14.26 -8.22 1.37
N ILE A 70 -13.70 -7.97 2.54
CA ILE A 70 -12.51 -7.12 2.71
C ILE A 70 -11.26 -7.81 2.15
N LEU A 71 -11.16 -9.12 2.29
CA LEU A 71 -9.99 -9.87 1.79
C LEU A 71 -9.83 -9.76 0.28
N SER A 72 -10.89 -9.57 -0.49
CA SER A 72 -10.79 -9.42 -1.95
C SER A 72 -9.96 -8.18 -2.36
N PRO A 73 -10.25 -6.96 -1.87
CA PRO A 73 -9.37 -5.81 -2.12
C PRO A 73 -7.96 -5.99 -1.56
N VAL A 74 -7.81 -6.64 -0.41
CA VAL A 74 -6.49 -6.90 0.18
C VAL A 74 -5.66 -7.78 -0.75
N GLN A 75 -6.24 -8.87 -1.25
CA GLN A 75 -5.56 -9.74 -2.22
C GLN A 75 -5.15 -8.96 -3.46
N THR A 76 -6.07 -8.17 -4.02
CA THR A 76 -5.82 -7.40 -5.24
C THR A 76 -4.67 -6.40 -5.05
N VAL A 77 -4.64 -5.66 -3.94
CA VAL A 77 -3.56 -4.68 -3.70
C VAL A 77 -2.22 -5.38 -3.52
N VAL A 78 -2.19 -6.50 -2.79
CA VAL A 78 -0.94 -7.24 -2.58
C VAL A 78 -0.42 -7.79 -3.90
N GLU A 79 -1.28 -8.39 -4.71
CA GLU A 79 -0.89 -8.94 -6.01
C GLU A 79 -0.43 -7.85 -6.98
N SER A 80 -1.08 -6.68 -6.96
CA SER A 80 -0.64 -5.53 -7.77
C SER A 80 0.74 -5.04 -7.34
N LEU A 81 1.01 -5.01 -6.03
CA LEU A 81 2.33 -4.66 -5.51
C LEU A 81 3.39 -5.71 -5.85
N ASN A 82 3.02 -7.00 -5.85
CA ASN A 82 3.91 -8.07 -6.30
C ASN A 82 4.37 -7.82 -7.75
N GLU A 83 3.43 -7.51 -8.63
CA GLU A 83 3.73 -7.24 -10.04
C GLU A 83 4.63 -6.02 -10.21
N LEU A 84 4.31 -4.92 -9.51
CA LEU A 84 5.11 -3.71 -9.58
C LEU A 84 6.52 -3.96 -9.06
N ASN A 85 6.66 -4.65 -7.94
CA ASN A 85 7.96 -4.96 -7.37
C ASN A 85 8.79 -5.82 -8.33
N ALA A 86 8.16 -6.81 -8.99
CA ALA A 86 8.82 -7.65 -9.97
C ALA A 86 9.32 -6.84 -11.18
N GLU A 87 8.55 -5.84 -11.64
CA GLU A 87 8.98 -4.93 -12.70
C GLU A 87 10.24 -4.14 -12.32
N CYS A 88 10.45 -3.92 -11.04
CA CYS A 88 11.62 -3.23 -10.50
C CYS A 88 12.74 -4.21 -10.09
N GLY A 89 12.74 -5.44 -10.61
CA GLY A 89 13.72 -6.46 -10.26
C GLY A 89 13.67 -6.85 -8.78
N ASN A 90 12.50 -6.76 -8.18
CA ASN A 90 12.25 -7.01 -6.75
C ASN A 90 12.98 -6.04 -5.82
N GLY A 91 13.34 -4.86 -6.32
CA GLY A 91 14.11 -3.88 -5.57
C GLY A 91 13.32 -2.66 -5.08
N LEU A 92 12.02 -2.57 -5.41
CA LEU A 92 11.20 -1.44 -4.97
C LEU A 92 10.79 -1.57 -3.50
N ILE A 93 10.34 -2.75 -3.11
CA ILE A 93 9.80 -3.01 -1.77
C ILE A 93 10.83 -3.82 -0.98
N GLU A 94 11.55 -3.12 -0.10
CA GLU A 94 12.49 -3.72 0.83
C GLU A 94 11.88 -3.69 2.24
N THR A 95 12.66 -3.98 3.26
CA THR A 95 12.15 -4.17 4.63
C THR A 95 11.32 -2.99 5.14
N MET A 96 11.83 -1.76 4.98
CA MET A 96 11.13 -0.57 5.47
C MET A 96 9.83 -0.32 4.69
N GLU A 97 9.91 -0.41 3.36
CA GLU A 97 8.74 -0.23 2.50
C GLU A 97 7.68 -1.30 2.79
N ARG A 98 8.11 -2.53 3.01
CA ARG A 98 7.20 -3.62 3.37
C ARG A 98 6.43 -3.31 4.65
N GLU A 99 7.12 -2.87 5.69
CA GLU A 99 6.50 -2.53 6.96
C GLU A 99 5.48 -1.42 6.79
N ASN A 100 5.86 -0.35 6.08
CA ASN A 100 4.97 0.78 5.84
C ASN A 100 3.74 0.40 5.01
N LEU A 101 3.92 -0.41 3.97
CA LEU A 101 2.83 -0.86 3.12
C LEU A 101 1.88 -1.80 3.86
N CYS A 102 2.42 -2.73 4.64
CA CYS A 102 1.60 -3.65 5.43
C CYS A 102 0.78 -2.90 6.47
N ASP A 103 1.37 -1.92 7.15
CA ASP A 103 0.66 -1.09 8.12
C ASP A 103 -0.48 -0.30 7.46
N TYR A 104 -0.22 0.28 6.28
CA TYR A 104 -1.22 1.03 5.54
C TYR A 104 -2.39 0.12 5.12
N ILE A 105 -2.08 -1.04 4.55
CA ILE A 105 -3.09 -1.99 4.09
C ILE A 105 -3.96 -2.46 5.27
N GLU A 106 -3.33 -2.80 6.38
CA GLU A 106 -4.04 -3.27 7.57
C GLU A 106 -4.90 -2.16 8.18
N GLU A 107 -4.35 -0.94 8.32
CA GLU A 107 -5.12 0.18 8.86
C GLU A 107 -6.37 0.44 8.04
N ALA A 108 -6.26 0.47 6.72
CA ALA A 108 -7.41 0.69 5.85
C ALA A 108 -8.43 -0.45 5.96
N ALA A 109 -7.98 -1.69 6.06
CA ALA A 109 -8.87 -2.84 6.23
C ALA A 109 -9.65 -2.73 7.54
N ILE A 110 -8.98 -2.34 8.64
CA ILE A 110 -9.62 -2.15 9.94
C ILE A 110 -10.66 -1.03 9.86
N LEU A 111 -10.34 0.09 9.20
CA LEU A 111 -11.29 1.17 8.99
C LEU A 111 -12.51 0.72 8.21
N ALA A 112 -12.34 -0.21 7.26
CA ALA A 112 -13.44 -0.76 6.49
C ALA A 112 -14.31 -1.75 7.27
N GLY A 113 -13.81 -2.25 8.40
CA GLY A 113 -14.55 -3.19 9.25
C GLY A 113 -13.88 -4.53 9.48
N TRP A 114 -12.63 -4.70 9.06
CA TRP A 114 -11.87 -5.93 9.29
C TRP A 114 -11.80 -6.26 10.78
N GLN A 115 -12.17 -7.49 11.12
CA GLN A 115 -12.10 -8.01 12.48
C GLN A 115 -10.86 -8.89 12.57
N SER A 116 -9.78 -8.32 13.06
CA SER A 116 -8.48 -9.00 13.14
C SER A 116 -8.38 -9.90 14.36
N GLU A 117 -7.79 -11.08 14.18
CA GLU A 117 -7.28 -11.86 15.30
C GLU A 117 -5.87 -11.35 15.62
N SER A 118 -5.50 -11.41 16.90
CA SER A 118 -4.22 -10.86 17.36
C SER A 118 -3.04 -11.49 16.61
N GLY A 119 -2.17 -10.64 16.06
CA GLY A 119 -0.93 -11.06 15.42
C GLY A 119 -1.06 -11.53 13.98
N GLU A 120 -2.25 -11.45 13.39
CA GLU A 120 -2.45 -11.87 12.00
C GLU A 120 -1.96 -10.81 11.03
N ASP A 121 -1.13 -11.24 10.06
CA ASP A 121 -0.73 -10.42 8.92
C ASP A 121 -1.63 -10.77 7.73
N ILE A 122 -2.59 -9.90 7.41
CA ILE A 122 -3.58 -10.15 6.36
C ILE A 122 -3.00 -10.14 4.95
N THR A 123 -1.74 -9.69 4.79
CA THR A 123 -1.07 -9.63 3.48
C THR A 123 -0.21 -10.87 3.22
N GLU A 124 0.09 -11.66 4.24
CA GLU A 124 1.09 -12.73 4.19
C GLU A 124 0.79 -13.79 3.14
N GLU A 125 -0.47 -14.17 2.99
CA GLU A 125 -0.88 -15.25 2.10
C GLU A 125 -0.50 -15.00 0.64
N TRP A 126 -0.54 -13.74 0.20
CA TRP A 126 -0.31 -13.39 -1.21
C TRP A 126 1.00 -12.64 -1.45
N ARG A 127 1.65 -12.20 -0.40
CA ARG A 127 2.82 -11.33 -0.48
C ARG A 127 4.06 -12.08 -0.96
N GLU A 128 4.74 -11.51 -1.96
CA GLU A 128 6.00 -12.03 -2.51
C GLU A 128 7.19 -11.09 -2.20
N TRP A 129 7.00 -10.16 -1.33
CA TRP A 129 8.03 -9.17 -0.94
C TRP A 129 8.15 -9.02 0.58
#